data_9fd1cca642ac67e443d2e8151766378b
#
_entry.id   9fd1cca642ac67e443d2e8151766378b
#
_cell.length_a   1.000
_cell.length_b   1.000
_cell.length_c   1.000
_cell.angle_alpha   90.00
_cell.angle_beta   90.00
_cell.angle_gamma   90.00
#
_symmetry.space_group_name_H-M   'P 1'
#
loop_
_entity.id
_entity.type
_entity.pdbx_description
1 polymer ?
#
loop_
_entity_poly.entity_id
_entity_poly.type
_entity_poly.pdbx_seq_one_letter_code
_entity_poly.pdbx_strand_id
1 'polypeptide(L)'
;MVKEQTQFDMGVVSANSAVFDKSGTKVFVAADDKVIRIFNVATRKKEGELKGHEDAVLDLCWDHGKENYLVSASADCSFRIWQ
;
A
#
# COMPACT_ATOMS: atom_id res chain seq x y z
N MET A 1 23.25 -0.64 -13.39
CA MET A 1 23.09 -0.63 -11.94
C MET A 1 21.89 0.25 -11.54
N VAL A 2 21.06 -0.25 -10.64
CA VAL A 2 19.91 0.50 -10.14
C VAL A 2 20.35 1.33 -8.94
N LYS A 3 19.90 2.58 -8.92
CA LYS A 3 20.19 3.48 -7.80
C LYS A 3 18.91 3.83 -7.08
N GLU A 4 19.02 4.09 -5.78
CA GLU A 4 17.90 4.61 -5.02
C GLU A 4 17.51 5.99 -5.55
N GLN A 5 16.23 6.17 -5.89
CA GLN A 5 15.69 7.44 -6.35
C GLN A 5 15.06 8.24 -5.23
N THR A 6 14.32 7.56 -4.36
CA THR A 6 13.53 8.21 -3.33
C THR A 6 13.28 7.22 -2.19
N GLN A 7 13.34 7.72 -0.98
CA GLN A 7 12.96 6.98 0.21
C GLN A 7 11.76 7.67 0.85
N PHE A 8 10.69 6.91 1.12
CA PHE A 8 9.52 7.42 1.80
C PHE A 8 9.58 6.99 3.25
N ASP A 9 9.53 7.97 4.15
CA ASP A 9 9.61 7.72 5.59
C ASP A 9 8.22 7.38 6.14
N MET A 10 8.10 6.23 6.78
CA MET A 10 6.87 5.77 7.42
C MET A 10 6.79 6.18 8.89
N GLY A 11 7.77 6.92 9.40
CA GLY A 11 7.86 7.22 10.80
C GLY A 11 8.36 6.02 11.59
N VAL A 12 7.60 5.63 12.63
CA VAL A 12 7.98 4.50 13.50
C VAL A 12 7.27 3.21 13.12
N VAL A 13 6.57 3.20 12.00
CA VAL A 13 5.76 2.05 11.55
C VAL A 13 6.51 1.28 10.49
N SER A 14 6.50 -0.04 10.59
CA SER A 14 7.13 -0.92 9.60
C SER A 14 6.24 -1.12 8.40
N ALA A 15 6.80 -0.92 7.21
CA ALA A 15 6.13 -1.24 5.95
C ALA A 15 6.38 -2.70 5.60
N ASN A 16 5.31 -3.42 5.24
CA ASN A 16 5.38 -4.85 4.93
C ASN A 16 5.32 -5.13 3.44
N SER A 17 4.66 -4.27 2.68
CA SER A 17 4.48 -4.48 1.25
C SER A 17 4.15 -3.14 0.59
N ALA A 18 4.56 -2.97 -0.65
CA ALA A 18 4.27 -1.77 -1.41
C ALA A 18 3.99 -2.15 -2.86
N VAL A 19 2.93 -1.59 -3.43
CA VAL A 19 2.56 -1.85 -4.82
C VAL A 19 2.15 -0.54 -5.50
N PHE A 20 2.46 -0.44 -6.79
CA PHE A 20 2.00 0.68 -7.61
C PHE A 20 0.57 0.44 -8.08
N ASP A 21 -0.17 1.52 -8.27
CA ASP A 21 -1.43 1.45 -8.98
C ASP A 21 -1.17 1.24 -10.49
N LYS A 22 -2.25 1.07 -11.25
CA LYS A 22 -2.15 0.78 -12.69
C LYS A 22 -1.42 1.88 -13.46
N SER A 23 -1.63 3.14 -13.06
CA SER A 23 -1.00 4.28 -13.75
C SER A 23 0.47 4.48 -13.34
N GLY A 24 0.90 3.90 -12.24
CA GLY A 24 2.24 4.10 -11.70
C GLY A 24 2.45 5.43 -11.01
N THR A 25 1.38 6.20 -10.81
CA THR A 25 1.49 7.53 -10.16
C THR A 25 1.37 7.46 -8.66
N LYS A 26 0.82 6.37 -8.14
CA LYS A 26 0.60 6.19 -6.69
C LYS A 26 1.19 4.88 -6.24
N VAL A 27 1.66 4.86 -4.99
CA VAL A 27 2.12 3.63 -4.35
C VAL A 27 1.28 3.40 -3.09
N PHE A 28 0.83 2.17 -2.93
CA PHE A 28 0.04 1.72 -1.78
C PHE A 28 0.95 0.90 -0.89
N VAL A 29 0.99 1.24 0.40
CA VAL A 29 1.92 0.66 1.36
C VAL A 29 1.16 0.02 2.51
N ALA A 30 1.36 -1.28 2.70
CA ALA A 30 0.81 -2.02 3.84
C ALA A 30 1.74 -1.90 5.03
N ALA A 31 1.17 -1.71 6.22
CA ALA A 31 1.95 -1.46 7.41
C ALA A 31 1.42 -2.22 8.64
N ASP A 32 2.27 -2.31 9.66
CA ASP A 32 1.96 -3.01 10.90
C ASP A 32 0.87 -2.32 11.73
N ASP A 33 0.60 -1.05 11.47
CA ASP A 33 -0.39 -0.29 12.23
C ASP A 33 -1.81 -0.41 11.66
N LYS A 34 -2.09 -1.42 10.85
CA LYS A 34 -3.41 -1.75 10.31
C LYS A 34 -3.86 -0.86 9.15
N VAL A 35 -3.07 0.09 8.77
CA VAL A 35 -3.43 1.11 7.77
C VAL A 35 -2.67 0.87 6.47
N ILE A 36 -3.36 1.02 5.35
CA ILE A 36 -2.73 1.06 4.04
C ILE A 36 -2.61 2.52 3.66
N ARG A 37 -1.39 2.99 3.43
CA ARG A 37 -1.14 4.39 3.06
C ARG A 37 -0.98 4.54 1.56
N ILE A 38 -1.46 5.65 1.04
CA ILE A 38 -1.42 5.97 -0.38
C ILE A 38 -0.51 7.18 -0.54
N PHE A 39 0.58 7.01 -1.29
CA PHE A 39 1.52 8.10 -1.56
C PHE A 39 1.52 8.44 -3.04
N ASN A 40 1.66 9.72 -3.33
CA ASN A 40 1.89 10.19 -4.70
C ASN A 40 3.39 10.15 -4.98
N VAL A 41 3.79 9.44 -6.04
CA VAL A 41 5.20 9.24 -6.36
C VAL A 41 5.89 10.55 -6.77
N ALA A 42 5.19 11.39 -7.53
CA ALA A 42 5.77 12.63 -8.04
C ALA A 42 5.95 13.68 -6.95
N THR A 43 4.92 13.86 -6.10
CA THR A 43 4.97 14.86 -5.03
C THR A 43 5.58 14.33 -3.75
N ARG A 44 5.65 13.00 -3.60
CA ARG A 44 6.18 12.31 -2.41
C ARG A 44 5.36 12.57 -1.16
N LYS A 45 4.08 12.91 -1.32
CA LYS A 45 3.18 13.21 -0.22
C LYS A 45 2.16 12.09 -0.05
N LYS A 46 1.76 11.88 1.20
CA LYS A 46 0.66 10.97 1.50
C LYS A 46 -0.65 11.60 1.03
N GLU A 47 -1.43 10.87 0.23
CA GLU A 47 -2.69 11.34 -0.31
C GLU A 47 -3.91 10.74 0.38
N GLY A 48 -3.73 9.63 1.07
CA GLY A 48 -4.87 8.99 1.71
C GLY A 48 -4.48 7.75 2.48
N GLU A 49 -5.51 7.12 3.05
CA GLU A 49 -5.37 5.91 3.85
C GLU A 49 -6.57 5.01 3.61
N LEU A 50 -6.32 3.69 3.63
CA LEU A 50 -7.38 2.68 3.64
C LEU A 50 -7.37 2.03 5.01
N LYS A 51 -8.49 2.13 5.72
CA LYS A 51 -8.65 1.60 7.07
C LYS A 51 -9.75 0.56 7.08
N GLY A 52 -9.59 -0.47 7.88
CA GLY A 52 -10.59 -1.52 7.99
C GLY A 52 -10.03 -2.81 8.58
N HIS A 53 -8.76 -3.11 8.32
CA HIS A 53 -8.13 -4.25 8.96
C HIS A 53 -7.97 -4.04 10.46
N GLU A 54 -8.10 -5.12 11.22
CA GLU A 54 -8.02 -5.08 12.68
C GLU A 54 -6.66 -5.51 13.23
N ASP A 55 -5.72 -5.81 12.35
CA ASP A 55 -4.35 -6.17 12.70
C ASP A 55 -3.44 -5.78 11.54
N ALA A 56 -2.15 -6.01 11.69
CA ALA A 56 -1.14 -5.64 10.70
C ALA A 56 -1.54 -6.08 9.29
N VAL A 57 -1.36 -5.20 8.32
CA VAL A 57 -1.54 -5.53 6.91
C VAL A 57 -0.21 -6.08 6.41
N LEU A 58 -0.24 -7.32 5.90
CA LEU A 58 0.98 -8.07 5.60
C LEU A 58 1.38 -8.01 4.14
N ASP A 59 0.41 -7.91 3.25
CA ASP A 59 0.70 -7.98 1.82
C ASP A 59 -0.37 -7.25 1.02
N LEU A 60 0.02 -6.82 -0.18
CA LEU A 60 -0.86 -6.16 -1.14
C LEU A 60 -0.62 -6.75 -2.52
N CYS A 61 -1.68 -6.78 -3.31
CA CYS A 61 -1.59 -7.18 -4.70
C CYS A 61 -2.64 -6.44 -5.51
N TRP A 62 -2.24 -5.87 -6.64
CA TRP A 62 -3.18 -5.27 -7.58
C TRP A 62 -3.58 -6.30 -8.63
N ASP A 63 -4.89 -6.42 -8.83
CA ASP A 63 -5.42 -7.09 -10.01
C ASP A 63 -5.68 -6.00 -11.06
N HIS A 64 -4.83 -5.91 -12.05
CA HIS A 64 -4.91 -4.91 -13.11
C HIS A 64 -5.86 -5.30 -14.24
N GLY A 65 -6.76 -6.24 -13.96
CA GLY A 65 -7.78 -6.62 -14.91
C GLY A 65 -8.81 -5.52 -15.08
N LYS A 66 -9.98 -5.92 -15.57
CA LYS A 66 -11.03 -4.96 -15.97
C LYS A 66 -11.47 -4.07 -14.81
N GLU A 67 -11.58 -4.63 -13.61
CA GLU A 67 -12.12 -3.92 -12.45
C GLU A 67 -11.06 -3.18 -11.62
N ASN A 68 -9.80 -3.55 -11.80
CA ASN A 68 -8.68 -2.88 -11.13
C ASN A 68 -8.80 -2.88 -9.61
N TYR A 69 -8.83 -4.09 -9.03
CA TYR A 69 -8.95 -4.25 -7.57
C TYR A 69 -7.60 -4.25 -6.87
N LEU A 70 -7.57 -3.67 -5.67
CA LEU A 70 -6.47 -3.87 -4.73
C LEU A 70 -6.90 -4.91 -3.71
N VAL A 71 -6.05 -5.89 -3.46
CA VAL A 71 -6.30 -6.95 -2.48
C VAL A 71 -5.28 -6.82 -1.36
N SER A 72 -5.74 -6.80 -0.12
CA SER A 72 -4.88 -6.75 1.05
C SER A 72 -5.10 -7.96 1.94
N ALA A 73 -4.01 -8.53 2.45
CA ALA A 73 -4.04 -9.64 3.39
C ALA A 73 -3.54 -9.17 4.74
N SER A 74 -4.15 -9.65 5.83
CA SER A 74 -3.86 -9.15 7.16
C SER A 74 -3.68 -10.29 8.17
N ALA A 75 -2.96 -9.96 9.23
CA ALA A 75 -2.83 -10.85 10.39
C ALA A 75 -4.15 -11.01 11.15
N ASP A 76 -5.19 -10.24 10.82
CA ASP A 76 -6.53 -10.40 11.41
C ASP A 76 -7.27 -11.61 10.85
N CYS A 77 -6.59 -12.44 10.05
CA CYS A 77 -7.14 -13.64 9.41
C CYS A 77 -8.11 -13.34 8.29
N SER A 78 -8.06 -12.13 7.72
CA SER A 78 -8.91 -11.76 6.59
C SER A 78 -8.08 -11.20 5.44
N PHE A 79 -8.70 -11.17 4.27
CA PHE A 79 -8.24 -10.32 3.18
C PHE A 79 -9.39 -9.43 2.76
N ARG A 80 -9.05 -8.27 2.18
CA ARG A 80 -10.04 -7.29 1.74
C ARG A 80 -9.77 -6.90 0.30
N ILE A 81 -10.84 -6.58 -0.40
CA ILE A 81 -10.79 -6.12 -1.78
C ILE A 81 -11.26 -4.67 -1.80
N TRP A 82 -10.41 -3.80 -2.33
CA TRP A 82 -10.66 -2.37 -2.41
C TRP A 82 -10.79 -1.95 -3.87
N GLN A 83 -11.68 -1.04 -4.12
CA GLN A 83 -11.97 -0.60 -5.48
C GLN A 83 -11.74 0.91 -5.66
#